data_a9dd3b117c8082a6857e3f30e0b384c7
#
_entry.id   a9dd3b117c8082a6857e3f30e0b384c7
#
_cell.length_a   1.000
_cell.length_b   1.000
_cell.length_c   1.000
_cell.angle_alpha   90.00
_cell.angle_beta   90.00
_cell.angle_gamma   90.00
#
_symmetry.space_group_name_H-M   'P 1'
#
loop_
_entity.id
_entity.type
_entity.pdbx_description
1 polymer ?
#
loop_
_entity_poly.entity_id
_entity_poly.type
_entity_poly.pdbx_seq_one_letter_code
_entity_poly.pdbx_strand_id
1 'polypeptide(L)'
;SCVAQFKIENWSDNIDHSYRLAYTEHFEDGTTKTSYREGLIRKDPLDKPLVVGGFTCQNGYGFPYTPVVNNATELNPDLLYFSGDQLYESNGGYGIIRYPADRAILNYLGKWYMFGWAFGDLMKDRPTITIPDDHEVFQGNLWGEGGKTVSLEDWEKNADASGGFVQPLEMVDVVMQTNCSQLPDPIDPTPMNNGIAVYYTDLLYGNVSFAIVGDRVFKSGLEGVSWWDGRRDHIKFPVEAGKLDKPGLTFLGERQLEFLDKWAEDWKDAEFKCLLSQTIFANASTHHGGDRMFLYGDMDSGGWPKSGRDRAVKAIRKAGAFHICGDQHLPSFGQYGLDAQRQAGWVFCTPAIATGYQRAFFPEKMNILIGNKPEHKLANTGEFTDVFGNPFYVYAVGNPEDKTSYPNRYRQAISRSSGFGISSFDPATGDIRNVRHKWLV
;
A
#
# COMPACT_ATOMS: atom_id res chain seq x y z
N SER A 1 7.99 25.28 0.03
CA SER A 1 8.01 23.87 -0.39
C SER A 1 8.90 23.08 0.54
N CYS A 2 8.47 21.88 0.93
CA CYS A 2 9.27 20.95 1.74
C CYS A 2 10.02 19.94 0.91
N VAL A 3 9.88 19.99 -0.42
CA VAL A 3 10.45 19.05 -1.37
C VAL A 3 11.18 19.82 -2.47
N ALA A 4 12.39 19.40 -2.80
CA ALA A 4 13.11 19.81 -4.00
C ALA A 4 13.02 18.71 -5.05
N GLN A 5 12.47 19.03 -6.20
CA GLN A 5 12.32 18.12 -7.33
C GLN A 5 13.28 18.56 -8.45
N PHE A 6 13.98 17.59 -9.02
CA PHE A 6 14.86 17.79 -10.16
C PHE A 6 14.36 16.95 -11.33
N LYS A 7 13.95 17.59 -12.41
CA LYS A 7 13.57 16.92 -13.66
C LYS A 7 14.70 17.08 -14.66
N ILE A 8 15.25 15.97 -15.13
CA ILE A 8 16.34 15.96 -16.13
C ILE A 8 15.76 15.43 -17.43
N GLU A 9 15.83 16.25 -18.48
CA GLU A 9 15.38 15.88 -19.82
C GLU A 9 16.52 15.26 -20.65
N ASN A 10 16.19 14.57 -21.73
CA ASN A 10 17.14 13.89 -22.65
C ASN A 10 18.07 12.91 -21.92
N TRP A 11 17.49 12.14 -21.02
CA TRP A 11 18.18 11.15 -20.23
C TRP A 11 18.51 9.90 -21.05
N SER A 12 19.72 9.33 -20.82
CA SER A 12 20.09 8.02 -21.38
C SER A 12 19.79 6.93 -20.35
N ASP A 13 18.82 6.06 -20.65
CA ASP A 13 18.35 4.98 -19.77
C ASP A 13 19.14 3.66 -19.89
N ASN A 14 20.06 3.59 -20.84
CA ASN A 14 20.86 2.41 -21.17
C ASN A 14 22.22 2.31 -20.43
N ILE A 15 22.54 3.30 -19.59
CA ILE A 15 23.76 3.34 -18.75
C ILE A 15 23.45 3.80 -17.33
N ASP A 16 24.27 3.41 -16.40
CA ASP A 16 24.23 3.90 -15.03
C ASP A 16 24.76 5.34 -14.93
N HIS A 17 24.11 6.19 -14.15
CA HIS A 17 24.52 7.57 -13.89
C HIS A 17 24.72 7.83 -12.40
N SER A 18 25.91 8.25 -12.00
CA SER A 18 26.13 8.75 -10.64
C SER A 18 25.60 10.17 -10.49
N TYR A 19 25.03 10.47 -9.32
CA TYR A 19 24.59 11.82 -8.99
C TYR A 19 25.14 12.27 -7.63
N ARG A 20 25.23 13.60 -7.47
CA ARG A 20 25.53 14.24 -6.20
C ARG A 20 24.53 15.38 -5.96
N LEU A 21 23.80 15.30 -4.86
CA LEU A 21 22.99 16.39 -4.34
C LEU A 21 23.83 17.21 -3.36
N ALA A 22 23.81 18.53 -3.51
CA ALA A 22 24.41 19.46 -2.57
C ALA A 22 23.30 20.24 -1.86
N TYR A 23 23.30 20.21 -0.54
CA TYR A 23 22.41 20.99 0.29
C TYR A 23 23.23 22.02 1.08
N THR A 24 22.96 23.30 0.85
CA THR A 24 23.65 24.40 1.53
C THR A 24 22.69 25.11 2.50
N GLU A 25 23.04 25.06 3.77
CA GLU A 25 22.38 25.78 4.85
C GLU A 25 23.01 27.18 4.96
N HIS A 26 22.18 28.19 5.07
CA HIS A 26 22.59 29.56 5.33
C HIS A 26 22.14 29.94 6.74
N PHE A 27 23.07 30.28 7.62
CA PHE A 27 22.77 30.64 8.99
C PHE A 27 22.64 32.15 9.15
N GLU A 28 21.95 32.60 10.22
CA GLU A 28 21.71 34.02 10.51
C GLU A 28 22.99 34.80 10.72
N ASP A 29 24.07 34.18 11.17
CA ASP A 29 25.40 34.79 11.36
C ASP A 29 26.16 34.96 10.02
N GLY A 30 25.55 34.63 8.89
CA GLY A 30 26.15 34.72 7.56
C GLY A 30 27.05 33.54 7.18
N THR A 31 27.20 32.55 8.05
CA THR A 31 27.96 31.33 7.73
C THR A 31 27.13 30.39 6.87
N THR A 32 27.81 29.48 6.17
CA THR A 32 27.16 28.45 5.36
C THR A 32 27.75 27.09 5.66
N LYS A 33 26.91 26.05 5.54
CA LYS A 33 27.34 24.66 5.62
C LYS A 33 26.77 23.88 4.45
N THR A 34 27.63 23.24 3.67
CA THR A 34 27.20 22.38 2.55
C THR A 34 27.38 20.93 2.93
N SER A 35 26.30 20.17 2.77
CA SER A 35 26.28 18.71 2.93
C SER A 35 26.01 18.06 1.56
N TYR A 36 26.54 16.86 1.37
CA TYR A 36 26.42 16.13 0.09
C TYR A 36 25.74 14.79 0.31
N ARG A 37 24.90 14.39 -0.68
CA ARG A 37 24.37 13.05 -0.80
C ARG A 37 24.69 12.53 -2.20
N GLU A 38 25.27 11.35 -2.27
CA GLU A 38 25.62 10.70 -3.54
C GLU A 38 24.83 9.42 -3.71
N GLY A 39 24.53 9.06 -4.96
CA GLY A 39 23.83 7.86 -5.30
C GLY A 39 23.98 7.52 -6.78
N LEU A 40 23.22 6.50 -7.21
CA LEU A 40 23.27 5.95 -8.54
C LEU A 40 21.85 5.90 -9.12
N ILE A 41 21.68 6.39 -10.34
CA ILE A 41 20.50 6.10 -11.16
C ILE A 41 20.91 4.96 -12.08
N ARG A 42 20.32 3.80 -11.89
CA ARG A 42 20.62 2.59 -12.65
C ARG A 42 20.03 2.65 -14.05
N LYS A 43 20.71 1.99 -14.99
CA LYS A 43 20.12 1.74 -16.30
C LYS A 43 18.82 0.95 -16.20
N ASP A 44 17.95 1.08 -17.20
CA ASP A 44 16.75 0.27 -17.31
C ASP A 44 17.16 -1.24 -17.47
N PRO A 45 16.65 -2.16 -16.64
CA PRO A 45 17.05 -3.57 -16.67
C PRO A 45 16.30 -4.38 -17.75
N LEU A 46 16.42 -3.98 -19.02
CA LEU A 46 15.78 -4.65 -20.15
C LEU A 46 16.38 -6.03 -20.50
N ASP A 47 17.58 -6.30 -20.05
CA ASP A 47 18.38 -7.49 -20.39
C ASP A 47 18.31 -8.64 -19.37
N LYS A 48 17.46 -8.49 -18.34
CA LYS A 48 17.32 -9.47 -17.24
C LYS A 48 15.90 -9.40 -16.63
N PRO A 49 15.51 -10.38 -15.79
CA PRO A 49 14.30 -10.25 -14.99
C PRO A 49 14.30 -8.98 -14.15
N LEU A 50 13.18 -8.24 -14.16
CA LEU A 50 12.96 -7.11 -13.27
C LEU A 50 12.62 -7.62 -11.86
N VAL A 51 13.34 -7.15 -10.85
CA VAL A 51 13.11 -7.50 -9.45
C VAL A 51 12.52 -6.31 -8.70
N VAL A 52 11.30 -6.46 -8.21
CA VAL A 52 10.56 -5.45 -7.44
C VAL A 52 10.56 -5.83 -5.96
N GLY A 53 11.04 -4.93 -5.10
CA GLY A 53 10.89 -5.03 -3.65
C GLY A 53 9.61 -4.34 -3.20
N GLY A 54 8.68 -5.08 -2.59
CA GLY A 54 7.40 -4.58 -2.07
C GLY A 54 7.43 -4.41 -0.55
N PHE A 55 7.11 -3.21 -0.07
CA PHE A 55 7.17 -2.78 1.32
C PHE A 55 5.89 -2.07 1.72
N THR A 56 5.44 -2.26 2.97
CA THR A 56 4.25 -1.63 3.52
C THR A 56 4.32 -1.58 5.05
N CYS A 57 3.61 -0.68 5.69
CA CYS A 57 3.23 -0.71 7.10
C CYS A 57 4.42 -0.88 8.07
N GLN A 58 5.16 0.19 8.30
CA GLN A 58 6.34 0.18 9.17
C GLN A 58 6.06 0.75 10.57
N ASN A 59 5.40 -0.02 11.43
CA ASN A 59 5.16 0.40 12.81
C ASN A 59 6.45 0.71 13.57
N GLY A 60 6.43 1.77 14.37
CA GLY A 60 7.61 2.35 15.04
C GLY A 60 8.39 1.42 15.98
N TYR A 61 7.78 0.33 16.48
CA TYR A 61 8.52 -0.62 17.33
C TYR A 61 9.69 -1.29 16.58
N GLY A 62 9.60 -1.39 15.25
CA GLY A 62 10.64 -1.99 14.39
C GLY A 62 11.79 -1.05 14.05
N PHE A 63 11.62 0.25 14.26
CA PHE A 63 12.63 1.26 13.86
C PHE A 63 14.02 0.97 14.45
N PRO A 64 15.11 1.11 13.68
CA PRO A 64 15.23 1.58 12.30
C PRO A 64 15.13 0.47 11.22
N TYR A 65 14.49 -0.65 11.47
CA TYR A 65 14.23 -1.76 10.53
C TYR A 65 15.49 -2.40 9.91
N THR A 66 16.61 -2.31 10.59
CA THR A 66 17.94 -2.71 10.08
C THR A 66 17.96 -4.10 9.42
N PRO A 67 17.34 -5.16 9.96
CA PRO A 67 17.37 -6.47 9.30
C PRO A 67 16.64 -6.45 7.94
N VAL A 68 15.52 -5.72 7.83
CA VAL A 68 14.77 -5.58 6.58
C VAL A 68 15.60 -4.84 5.54
N VAL A 69 16.22 -3.72 5.93
CA VAL A 69 17.06 -2.90 5.04
C VAL A 69 18.27 -3.72 4.56
N ASN A 70 18.94 -4.44 5.47
CA ASN A 70 20.11 -5.27 5.11
C ASN A 70 19.73 -6.39 4.13
N ASN A 71 18.66 -7.14 4.44
CA ASN A 71 18.17 -8.22 3.59
C ASN A 71 17.71 -7.70 2.22
N ALA A 72 17.00 -6.58 2.17
CA ALA A 72 16.62 -5.95 0.92
C ALA A 72 17.83 -5.46 0.10
N THR A 73 18.86 -4.94 0.77
CA THR A 73 20.10 -4.53 0.12
C THR A 73 20.84 -5.73 -0.48
N GLU A 74 20.91 -6.85 0.23
CA GLU A 74 21.55 -8.09 -0.22
C GLU A 74 20.79 -8.70 -1.42
N LEU A 75 19.46 -8.71 -1.37
CA LEU A 75 18.62 -9.19 -2.48
C LEU A 75 18.62 -8.28 -3.70
N ASN A 76 19.08 -7.04 -3.52
CA ASN A 76 19.35 -6.06 -4.56
C ASN A 76 18.21 -5.88 -5.59
N PRO A 77 16.98 -5.54 -5.18
CA PRO A 77 15.90 -5.27 -6.12
C PRO A 77 16.25 -4.11 -7.06
N ASP A 78 15.67 -4.13 -8.27
CA ASP A 78 15.85 -3.08 -9.27
C ASP A 78 14.92 -1.89 -9.03
N LEU A 79 13.73 -2.15 -8.48
CA LEU A 79 12.69 -1.18 -8.16
C LEU A 79 12.19 -1.41 -6.73
N LEU A 80 11.98 -0.32 -5.99
CA LEU A 80 11.35 -0.37 -4.67
C LEU A 80 9.92 0.18 -4.77
N TYR A 81 8.98 -0.53 -4.17
CA TYR A 81 7.59 -0.09 -4.03
C TYR A 81 7.18 -0.07 -2.56
N PHE A 82 6.86 1.12 -2.06
CA PHE A 82 6.30 1.35 -0.73
C PHE A 82 4.83 1.71 -0.91
N SER A 83 3.94 0.81 -0.51
CA SER A 83 2.50 0.89 -0.78
C SER A 83 1.72 1.70 0.25
N GLY A 84 2.39 2.45 1.12
CA GLY A 84 1.78 3.23 2.17
C GLY A 84 2.21 2.82 3.57
N ASP A 85 1.82 3.61 4.56
CA ASP A 85 2.22 3.47 5.96
C ASP A 85 3.74 3.53 6.17
N GLN A 86 4.41 4.43 5.44
CA GLN A 86 5.82 4.74 5.67
C GLN A 86 6.06 5.36 7.04
N LEU A 87 5.00 5.79 7.70
CA LEU A 87 4.99 6.27 9.08
C LEU A 87 3.67 5.94 9.76
N TYR A 88 3.66 6.01 11.07
CA TYR A 88 2.48 5.90 11.91
C TYR A 88 2.41 7.08 12.86
N GLU A 89 1.23 7.43 13.35
CA GLU A 89 1.02 8.57 14.25
C GLU A 89 1.91 8.51 15.51
N SER A 90 2.17 7.29 15.99
CA SER A 90 2.99 7.04 17.18
C SER A 90 4.50 7.06 16.92
N ASN A 91 4.94 7.15 15.64
CA ASN A 91 6.37 7.15 15.33
C ASN A 91 7.08 8.37 15.95
N GLY A 92 8.29 8.13 16.48
CA GLY A 92 9.11 9.15 17.09
C GLY A 92 8.65 9.66 18.46
N GLY A 93 7.52 9.22 18.96
CA GLY A 93 7.01 9.61 20.27
C GLY A 93 6.49 11.06 20.37
N TYR A 94 6.33 11.76 19.24
CA TYR A 94 5.90 13.17 19.21
C TYR A 94 4.39 13.37 19.36
N GLY A 95 3.61 12.30 19.39
CA GLY A 95 2.16 12.37 19.37
C GLY A 95 1.60 12.85 18.04
N ILE A 96 0.32 13.23 18.03
CA ILE A 96 -0.39 13.74 16.86
C ILE A 96 -0.64 15.23 17.03
N ILE A 97 -0.20 16.05 16.08
CA ILE A 97 -0.53 17.46 16.02
C ILE A 97 -1.37 17.68 14.76
N ARG A 98 -2.59 18.20 14.97
CA ARG A 98 -3.52 18.47 13.87
C ARG A 98 -3.59 19.96 13.53
N TYR A 99 -3.44 20.83 14.50
CA TYR A 99 -3.54 22.29 14.34
C TYR A 99 -2.49 23.02 15.18
N PRO A 100 -2.02 24.21 14.75
CA PRO A 100 -2.27 24.77 13.41
C PRO A 100 -1.52 24.00 12.31
N ALA A 101 -1.83 24.26 11.03
CA ALA A 101 -1.34 23.50 9.89
C ALA A 101 0.20 23.42 9.81
N ASP A 102 0.92 24.50 10.09
CA ASP A 102 2.38 24.53 10.12
C ASP A 102 2.98 23.55 11.15
N ARG A 103 2.34 23.41 12.31
CA ARG A 103 2.74 22.44 13.34
C ARG A 103 2.40 21.01 12.93
N ALA A 104 1.25 20.79 12.29
CA ALA A 104 0.88 19.48 11.73
C ALA A 104 1.89 19.04 10.66
N ILE A 105 2.25 19.94 9.75
CA ILE A 105 3.28 19.71 8.72
C ILE A 105 4.64 19.35 9.36
N LEU A 106 5.09 20.13 10.35
CA LEU A 106 6.36 19.84 11.02
C LEU A 106 6.35 18.49 11.75
N ASN A 107 5.23 18.15 12.38
CA ASN A 107 5.03 16.86 13.05
C ASN A 107 5.09 15.70 12.05
N TYR A 108 4.45 15.84 10.88
CA TYR A 108 4.53 14.88 9.79
C TYR A 108 5.96 14.75 9.25
N LEU A 109 6.61 15.87 8.92
CA LEU A 109 7.97 15.86 8.36
C LEU A 109 8.99 15.23 9.30
N GLY A 110 8.83 15.39 10.62
CA GLY A 110 9.67 14.70 11.61
C GLY A 110 9.55 13.18 11.53
N LYS A 111 8.35 12.65 11.28
CA LYS A 111 8.12 11.21 11.09
C LYS A 111 8.58 10.75 9.72
N TRP A 112 8.35 11.54 8.68
CA TRP A 112 8.85 11.28 7.33
C TRP A 112 10.39 11.23 7.27
N TYR A 113 11.05 12.08 8.06
CA TYR A 113 12.50 12.02 8.21
C TYR A 113 12.99 10.68 8.76
N MET A 114 12.24 10.06 9.68
CA MET A 114 12.59 8.72 10.20
C MET A 114 12.52 7.65 9.09
N PHE A 115 11.55 7.74 8.19
CA PHE A 115 11.49 6.89 7.00
C PHE A 115 12.74 7.07 6.11
N GLY A 116 13.06 8.31 5.78
CA GLY A 116 14.26 8.63 4.99
C GLY A 116 15.55 8.18 5.67
N TRP A 117 15.64 8.27 7.00
CA TRP A 117 16.79 7.74 7.74
C TRP A 117 16.90 6.21 7.62
N ALA A 118 15.78 5.49 7.78
CA ALA A 118 15.81 4.03 7.76
C ALA A 118 16.11 3.47 6.36
N PHE A 119 15.49 4.02 5.32
CA PHE A 119 15.53 3.46 3.96
C PHE A 119 16.33 4.29 2.94
N GLY A 120 16.80 5.48 3.30
CA GLY A 120 17.47 6.38 2.36
C GLY A 120 18.70 5.80 1.69
N ASP A 121 19.47 4.96 2.38
CA ASP A 121 20.65 4.29 1.79
C ASP A 121 20.24 3.17 0.80
N LEU A 122 19.10 2.54 1.01
CA LEU A 122 18.53 1.59 0.05
C LEU A 122 17.95 2.31 -1.18
N MET A 123 17.27 3.45 -0.97
CA MET A 123 16.58 4.21 -2.02
C MET A 123 17.53 5.01 -2.92
N LYS A 124 18.68 5.50 -2.41
CA LYS A 124 19.58 6.38 -3.17
C LYS A 124 20.13 5.76 -4.47
N ASP A 125 20.14 4.44 -4.57
CA ASP A 125 20.71 3.71 -5.71
C ASP A 125 19.63 2.94 -6.51
N ARG A 126 18.34 3.20 -6.24
CA ARG A 126 17.23 2.45 -6.86
C ARG A 126 16.03 3.36 -7.14
N PRO A 127 15.40 3.24 -8.30
CA PRO A 127 14.09 3.82 -8.50
C PRO A 127 13.14 3.40 -7.39
N THR A 128 12.40 4.35 -6.85
CA THR A 128 11.51 4.12 -5.71
C THR A 128 10.14 4.73 -5.95
N ILE A 129 9.12 3.91 -5.87
CA ILE A 129 7.72 4.31 -5.89
C ILE A 129 7.24 4.34 -4.43
N THR A 130 6.75 5.49 -3.98
CA THR A 130 6.05 5.64 -2.71
C THR A 130 4.66 6.20 -2.99
N ILE A 131 3.63 5.66 -2.35
CA ILE A 131 2.28 6.21 -2.35
C ILE A 131 1.80 6.31 -0.90
N PRO A 132 1.07 7.37 -0.51
CA PRO A 132 0.57 7.49 0.86
C PRO A 132 -0.63 6.58 1.08
N ASP A 133 -0.81 6.11 2.31
CA ASP A 133 -2.02 5.46 2.78
C ASP A 133 -2.69 6.29 3.89
N ASP A 134 -3.44 5.71 4.78
CA ASP A 134 -4.21 6.38 5.82
C ASP A 134 -3.35 6.92 6.98
N HIS A 135 -2.30 6.22 7.37
CA HIS A 135 -1.43 6.66 8.45
C HIS A 135 -0.54 7.87 8.10
N GLU A 136 -0.25 8.14 6.83
CA GLU A 136 0.42 9.38 6.42
C GLU A 136 -0.42 10.61 6.72
N VAL A 137 -1.74 10.51 6.67
CA VAL A 137 -2.66 11.60 7.02
C VAL A 137 -3.17 11.50 8.47
N PHE A 138 -2.53 10.67 9.30
CA PHE A 138 -2.86 10.46 10.71
C PHE A 138 -4.31 10.03 10.95
N GLN A 139 -4.77 9.11 10.13
CA GLN A 139 -6.06 8.43 10.26
C GLN A 139 -5.81 6.93 10.26
N GLY A 140 -6.45 6.18 11.14
CA GLY A 140 -6.32 4.73 11.19
C GLY A 140 -7.12 4.00 10.11
N ASN A 141 -7.98 4.73 9.39
CA ASN A 141 -8.68 4.34 8.16
C ASN A 141 -8.95 5.60 7.34
N LEU A 142 -8.78 5.54 6.03
CA LEU A 142 -9.04 6.66 5.15
C LEU A 142 -10.12 6.32 4.11
N TRP A 143 -11.22 7.06 4.18
CA TRP A 143 -12.31 7.08 3.23
C TRP A 143 -12.35 8.47 2.61
N GLY A 144 -11.58 8.68 1.54
CA GLY A 144 -11.32 10.03 1.04
C GLY A 144 -12.52 10.74 0.41
N GLU A 145 -13.55 10.00 -0.03
CA GLU A 145 -14.80 10.52 -0.63
C GLU A 145 -14.61 11.68 -1.61
N GLY A 146 -13.56 11.54 -2.47
CA GLY A 146 -13.24 12.57 -3.47
C GLY A 146 -12.72 13.89 -2.88
N GLY A 147 -12.08 13.84 -1.70
CA GLY A 147 -11.48 14.99 -1.05
C GLY A 147 -12.38 15.70 -0.04
N LYS A 148 -13.42 15.05 0.43
CA LYS A 148 -14.23 15.57 1.54
C LYS A 148 -13.37 15.85 2.77
N THR A 149 -13.70 16.88 3.52
CA THR A 149 -13.15 17.14 4.86
C THR A 149 -14.14 16.77 5.92
N VAL A 150 -13.67 16.34 7.08
CA VAL A 150 -14.49 16.02 8.24
C VAL A 150 -13.87 16.65 9.49
N SER A 151 -14.72 17.13 10.42
CA SER A 151 -14.24 17.61 11.70
C SER A 151 -13.70 16.46 12.56
N LEU A 152 -12.73 16.74 13.44
CA LEU A 152 -12.23 15.76 14.39
C LEU A 152 -13.36 15.21 15.27
N GLU A 153 -14.30 16.08 15.69
CA GLU A 153 -15.44 15.71 16.52
C GLU A 153 -16.36 14.71 15.80
N ASP A 154 -16.70 14.98 14.54
CA ASP A 154 -17.58 14.09 13.75
C ASP A 154 -16.89 12.77 13.44
N TRP A 155 -15.60 12.81 13.13
CA TRP A 155 -14.79 11.62 12.86
C TRP A 155 -14.71 10.71 14.09
N GLU A 156 -14.37 11.26 15.27
CA GLU A 156 -14.31 10.53 16.53
C GLU A 156 -15.70 10.00 16.95
N LYS A 157 -16.75 10.83 16.79
CA LYS A 157 -18.13 10.45 17.11
C LYS A 157 -18.64 9.27 16.29
N ASN A 158 -18.23 9.17 15.04
CA ASN A 158 -18.64 8.10 14.15
C ASN A 158 -17.68 6.89 14.19
N ALA A 159 -16.78 6.81 15.17
CA ALA A 159 -15.81 5.72 15.31
C ALA A 159 -15.10 5.42 13.98
N ASP A 160 -14.52 6.45 13.38
CA ASP A 160 -13.76 6.41 12.13
C ASP A 160 -14.57 5.99 10.88
N ALA A 161 -15.91 6.00 10.96
CA ALA A 161 -16.77 5.62 9.84
C ALA A 161 -17.05 6.77 8.85
N SER A 162 -16.84 8.01 9.27
CA SER A 162 -17.06 9.19 8.42
C SER A 162 -16.03 9.29 7.32
N GLY A 163 -16.46 9.54 6.10
CA GLY A 163 -15.58 9.86 4.99
C GLY A 163 -15.00 11.26 5.10
N GLY A 164 -13.80 11.45 4.57
CA GLY A 164 -13.09 12.71 4.50
C GLY A 164 -11.76 12.73 5.25
N PHE A 165 -11.01 13.81 5.04
CA PHE A 165 -9.73 14.07 5.66
C PHE A 165 -9.91 14.90 6.94
N VAL A 166 -9.31 14.46 8.04
CA VAL A 166 -9.34 15.15 9.35
C VAL A 166 -8.21 16.17 9.47
N GLN A 167 -7.07 15.89 8.84
CA GLN A 167 -5.91 16.78 8.87
C GLN A 167 -6.13 18.02 8.01
N PRO A 168 -5.45 19.15 8.33
CA PRO A 168 -5.44 20.34 7.48
C PRO A 168 -5.05 19.98 6.04
N LEU A 169 -5.72 20.58 5.06
CA LEU A 169 -5.47 20.30 3.65
C LEU A 169 -4.02 20.60 3.24
N GLU A 170 -3.43 21.65 3.83
CA GLU A 170 -2.04 22.00 3.62
C GLU A 170 -1.07 20.90 4.06
N MET A 171 -1.41 20.15 5.11
CA MET A 171 -0.63 18.99 5.52
C MET A 171 -0.84 17.83 4.53
N VAL A 172 -2.07 17.58 4.11
CA VAL A 172 -2.36 16.52 3.11
C VAL A 172 -1.61 16.78 1.81
N ASP A 173 -1.53 18.03 1.37
CA ASP A 173 -0.73 18.40 0.18
C ASP A 173 0.76 18.11 0.39
N VAL A 174 1.31 18.36 1.57
CA VAL A 174 2.70 17.99 1.88
C VAL A 174 2.89 16.48 1.87
N VAL A 175 1.92 15.70 2.37
CA VAL A 175 1.93 14.23 2.27
C VAL A 175 1.99 13.79 0.81
N MET A 176 1.14 14.33 -0.05
CA MET A 176 1.15 14.02 -1.48
C MET A 176 2.49 14.41 -2.13
N GLN A 177 3.03 15.59 -1.84
CA GLN A 177 4.31 16.04 -2.37
C GLN A 177 5.47 15.13 -1.95
N THR A 178 5.57 14.77 -0.68
CA THR A 178 6.67 13.94 -0.18
C THR A 178 6.61 12.51 -0.73
N ASN A 179 5.43 11.97 -0.95
CA ASN A 179 5.25 10.61 -1.47
C ASN A 179 5.32 10.53 -2.99
N CYS A 180 4.80 11.50 -3.73
CA CYS A 180 4.54 11.32 -5.17
C CYS A 180 5.35 12.25 -6.08
N SER A 181 6.05 13.26 -5.57
CA SER A 181 6.70 14.27 -6.45
C SER A 181 7.91 13.74 -7.25
N GLN A 182 8.51 12.62 -6.84
CA GLN A 182 9.60 11.96 -7.57
C GLN A 182 9.11 11.02 -8.68
N LEU A 183 7.81 10.74 -8.73
CA LEU A 183 7.20 9.84 -9.70
C LEU A 183 6.89 10.59 -11.02
N PRO A 184 6.55 9.89 -12.12
CA PRO A 184 6.06 10.54 -13.34
C PRO A 184 4.88 11.48 -13.06
N ASP A 185 4.68 12.46 -13.95
CA ASP A 185 3.56 13.38 -13.80
C ASP A 185 2.22 12.63 -13.74
N PRO A 186 1.24 13.07 -12.92
CA PRO A 186 -0.06 12.42 -12.85
C PRO A 186 -0.79 12.49 -14.19
N ILE A 187 -1.50 11.44 -14.54
CA ILE A 187 -2.31 11.38 -15.78
C ILE A 187 -3.36 12.48 -15.83
N ASP A 188 -3.94 12.81 -14.70
CA ASP A 188 -4.89 13.90 -14.55
C ASP A 188 -4.52 14.73 -13.31
N PRO A 189 -3.90 15.90 -13.48
CA PRO A 189 -3.48 16.76 -12.39
C PRO A 189 -4.63 17.55 -11.74
N THR A 190 -5.88 17.39 -12.22
CA THR A 190 -7.02 18.12 -11.68
C THR A 190 -7.21 17.78 -10.21
N PRO A 191 -7.15 18.75 -9.30
CA PRO A 191 -7.34 18.48 -7.87
C PRO A 191 -8.77 18.02 -7.57
N MET A 192 -8.97 17.43 -6.41
CA MET A 192 -10.29 17.15 -5.88
C MET A 192 -11.03 18.44 -5.49
N ASN A 193 -12.34 18.31 -5.14
CA ASN A 193 -13.23 19.47 -4.88
C ASN A 193 -12.71 20.45 -3.82
N ASN A 194 -11.91 19.99 -2.88
CA ASN A 194 -11.31 20.81 -1.82
C ASN A 194 -9.85 21.24 -2.11
N GLY A 195 -9.35 20.97 -3.31
CA GLY A 195 -8.01 21.36 -3.73
C GLY A 195 -6.92 20.31 -3.48
N ILE A 196 -7.22 19.18 -2.81
CA ILE A 196 -6.23 18.10 -2.60
C ILE A 196 -5.85 17.50 -3.94
N ALA A 197 -4.54 17.32 -4.17
CA ALA A 197 -4.02 16.64 -5.33
C ALA A 197 -4.41 15.15 -5.35
N VAL A 198 -4.70 14.64 -6.53
CA VAL A 198 -4.90 13.21 -6.78
C VAL A 198 -3.70 12.71 -7.58
N TYR A 199 -3.13 11.59 -7.14
CA TYR A 199 -2.02 11.02 -7.86
C TYR A 199 -2.36 9.61 -8.35
N TYR A 200 -2.34 9.42 -9.64
CA TYR A 200 -2.30 8.15 -10.34
C TYR A 200 -1.63 8.33 -11.71
N THR A 201 -0.87 7.33 -12.11
CA THR A 201 -0.07 7.40 -13.32
C THR A 201 0.31 6.00 -13.82
N ASP A 202 0.97 5.95 -14.98
CA ASP A 202 1.65 4.75 -15.45
C ASP A 202 3.17 4.96 -15.56
N LEU A 203 3.89 3.87 -15.48
CA LEU A 203 5.35 3.82 -15.60
C LEU A 203 5.75 2.56 -16.36
N LEU A 204 6.60 2.72 -17.39
CA LEU A 204 7.26 1.61 -18.06
C LEU A 204 8.69 1.48 -17.51
N TYR A 205 9.03 0.31 -16.95
CA TYR A 205 10.37 0.04 -16.44
C TYR A 205 10.66 -1.46 -16.46
N GLY A 206 11.80 -1.88 -16.99
CA GLY A 206 12.23 -3.29 -17.02
C GLY A 206 11.25 -4.22 -17.75
N ASN A 207 10.69 -3.81 -18.89
CA ASN A 207 9.68 -4.54 -19.67
C ASN A 207 8.33 -4.73 -18.95
N VAL A 208 8.08 -4.00 -17.85
CA VAL A 208 6.81 -4.03 -17.11
C VAL A 208 6.12 -2.68 -17.19
N SER A 209 4.88 -2.67 -17.66
CA SER A 209 4.01 -1.50 -17.59
C SER A 209 3.27 -1.50 -16.26
N PHE A 210 3.60 -0.56 -15.39
CA PHE A 210 2.97 -0.37 -14.10
C PHE A 210 1.83 0.64 -14.21
N ALA A 211 0.67 0.33 -13.61
CA ALA A 211 -0.32 1.32 -13.24
C ALA A 211 -0.24 1.57 -11.72
N ILE A 212 -0.15 2.82 -11.32
CA ILE A 212 -0.11 3.25 -9.92
C ILE A 212 -1.42 3.95 -9.63
N VAL A 213 -2.18 3.49 -8.63
CA VAL A 213 -3.46 4.08 -8.24
C VAL A 213 -3.52 4.36 -6.75
N GLY A 214 -4.34 5.35 -6.37
CA GLY A 214 -4.67 5.64 -4.97
C GLY A 214 -6.06 5.10 -4.64
N ASP A 215 -6.15 3.99 -3.94
CA ASP A 215 -7.44 3.34 -3.67
C ASP A 215 -8.18 3.92 -2.46
N ARG A 216 -7.56 4.87 -1.72
CA ARG A 216 -8.18 5.57 -0.59
C ARG A 216 -8.92 6.83 -0.97
N VAL A 217 -8.42 7.53 -1.98
CA VAL A 217 -8.79 8.93 -2.28
C VAL A 217 -10.27 9.11 -2.61
N PHE A 218 -10.86 8.19 -3.37
CA PHE A 218 -12.27 8.23 -3.77
C PHE A 218 -13.15 7.25 -3.02
N LYS A 219 -12.57 6.44 -2.13
CA LYS A 219 -13.28 5.40 -1.41
C LYS A 219 -14.36 5.99 -0.52
N SER A 220 -15.55 5.42 -0.57
CA SER A 220 -16.70 5.85 0.25
C SER A 220 -16.48 5.55 1.72
N GLY A 221 -16.93 6.48 2.59
CA GLY A 221 -17.05 6.24 4.02
C GLY A 221 -18.17 5.26 4.36
N LEU A 222 -18.23 4.86 5.61
CA LEU A 222 -19.18 3.83 6.10
C LEU A 222 -20.53 4.39 6.55
N GLU A 223 -20.72 5.70 6.44
CA GLU A 223 -21.97 6.34 6.81
C GLU A 223 -23.15 5.75 6.04
N GLY A 224 -24.20 5.37 6.78
CA GLY A 224 -25.37 4.75 6.20
C GLY A 224 -25.20 3.29 5.74
N VAL A 225 -24.00 2.70 5.89
CA VAL A 225 -23.71 1.29 5.59
C VAL A 225 -23.54 0.49 6.86
N SER A 226 -22.62 0.88 7.75
CA SER A 226 -22.42 0.22 9.04
C SER A 226 -23.49 0.64 10.04
N TRP A 227 -24.20 -0.34 10.61
CA TRP A 227 -25.28 -0.15 11.57
C TRP A 227 -24.97 -0.69 12.97
N TRP A 228 -23.76 -1.19 13.17
CA TRP A 228 -23.28 -1.73 14.44
C TRP A 228 -22.43 -0.73 15.20
N ASP A 229 -22.30 -0.91 16.50
CA ASP A 229 -21.51 -0.06 17.39
C ASP A 229 -20.04 -0.46 17.44
N GLY A 230 -19.20 0.43 17.94
CA GLY A 230 -17.78 0.25 18.11
C GLY A 230 -17.01 0.46 16.81
N ARG A 231 -16.00 -0.37 16.56
CA ARG A 231 -15.17 -0.27 15.36
C ARG A 231 -15.98 -0.67 14.12
N ARG A 232 -16.40 0.30 13.34
CA ARG A 232 -17.39 0.16 12.27
C ARG A 232 -16.83 -0.42 10.98
N ASP A 233 -15.54 -0.33 10.76
CA ASP A 233 -14.81 -0.95 9.65
C ASP A 233 -14.72 -2.48 9.81
N HIS A 234 -14.84 -3.00 11.03
CA HIS A 234 -14.75 -4.42 11.33
C HIS A 234 -16.13 -5.09 11.45
N ILE A 235 -16.41 -6.00 10.56
CA ILE A 235 -17.61 -6.85 10.62
C ILE A 235 -17.32 -8.07 11.49
N LYS A 236 -17.98 -8.18 12.63
CA LYS A 236 -17.74 -9.22 13.65
C LYS A 236 -18.80 -10.35 13.67
N PHE A 237 -19.71 -10.32 12.71
CA PHE A 237 -20.83 -11.26 12.61
C PHE A 237 -21.14 -11.55 11.13
N PRO A 238 -21.81 -12.67 10.82
CA PRO A 238 -22.28 -12.94 9.47
C PRO A 238 -23.25 -11.88 8.99
N VAL A 239 -23.08 -11.40 7.76
CA VAL A 239 -23.96 -10.43 7.12
C VAL A 239 -24.17 -10.80 5.65
N GLU A 240 -25.32 -10.49 5.11
CA GLU A 240 -25.57 -10.64 3.68
C GLU A 240 -24.82 -9.57 2.89
N ALA A 241 -24.01 -9.97 1.93
CA ALA A 241 -23.14 -9.07 1.14
C ALA A 241 -23.90 -7.89 0.52
N GLY A 242 -25.12 -8.10 0.02
CA GLY A 242 -25.95 -7.06 -0.57
C GLY A 242 -26.37 -5.94 0.40
N LYS A 243 -26.30 -6.16 1.71
CA LYS A 243 -26.54 -5.10 2.70
C LYS A 243 -25.39 -4.13 2.84
N LEU A 244 -24.19 -4.54 2.39
CA LEU A 244 -22.96 -3.78 2.48
C LEU A 244 -22.61 -3.06 1.17
N ASP A 245 -23.26 -3.39 0.07
CA ASP A 245 -23.01 -2.82 -1.25
C ASP A 245 -24.23 -2.03 -1.74
N LYS A 246 -24.28 -0.76 -1.40
CA LYS A 246 -25.38 0.15 -1.75
C LYS A 246 -25.06 0.94 -3.02
N PRO A 247 -26.09 1.31 -3.81
CA PRO A 247 -25.89 2.20 -4.97
C PRO A 247 -25.20 3.51 -4.59
N GLY A 248 -24.25 3.93 -5.41
CA GLY A 248 -23.51 5.18 -5.22
C GLY A 248 -22.21 5.04 -4.42
N LEU A 249 -21.92 3.88 -3.84
CA LEU A 249 -20.64 3.61 -3.19
C LEU A 249 -19.51 3.53 -4.22
N THR A 250 -18.38 4.13 -3.87
CA THR A 250 -17.21 4.27 -4.72
C THR A 250 -15.99 3.54 -4.10
N PHE A 251 -15.19 2.91 -4.95
CA PHE A 251 -13.89 2.35 -4.59
C PHE A 251 -12.76 3.19 -5.19
N LEU A 252 -12.35 2.96 -6.44
CA LEU A 252 -11.30 3.74 -7.10
C LEU A 252 -11.75 5.10 -7.68
N GLY A 253 -13.07 5.30 -7.86
CA GLY A 253 -13.61 6.47 -8.56
C GLY A 253 -13.46 6.40 -10.09
N GLU A 254 -14.31 7.16 -10.81
CA GLU A 254 -14.40 7.10 -12.28
C GLU A 254 -13.08 7.48 -12.97
N ARG A 255 -12.40 8.52 -12.50
CA ARG A 255 -11.13 9.01 -13.07
C ARG A 255 -10.07 7.91 -13.15
N GLN A 256 -9.89 7.15 -12.07
CA GLN A 256 -8.91 6.06 -12.01
C GLN A 256 -9.38 4.83 -12.81
N LEU A 257 -10.68 4.57 -12.86
CA LEU A 257 -11.23 3.46 -13.65
C LEU A 257 -11.09 3.73 -15.15
N GLU A 258 -11.36 4.96 -15.62
CA GLU A 258 -11.13 5.36 -17.00
C GLU A 258 -9.63 5.29 -17.39
N PHE A 259 -8.76 5.68 -16.47
CA PHE A 259 -7.32 5.51 -16.65
C PHE A 259 -6.95 4.03 -16.80
N LEU A 260 -7.40 3.17 -15.90
CA LEU A 260 -7.11 1.73 -15.94
C LEU A 260 -7.66 1.05 -17.20
N ASP A 261 -8.82 1.48 -17.69
CA ASP A 261 -9.40 0.94 -18.93
C ASP A 261 -8.52 1.27 -20.16
N LYS A 262 -7.99 2.49 -20.25
CA LYS A 262 -7.05 2.91 -21.30
C LYS A 262 -5.70 2.19 -21.15
N TRP A 263 -5.15 2.18 -19.95
CA TRP A 263 -3.90 1.49 -19.64
C TRP A 263 -3.97 -0.01 -19.98
N ALA A 264 -5.11 -0.66 -19.75
CA ALA A 264 -5.30 -2.07 -20.05
C ALA A 264 -5.08 -2.41 -21.54
N GLU A 265 -5.36 -1.49 -22.45
CA GLU A 265 -5.20 -1.65 -23.89
C GLU A 265 -3.82 -1.22 -24.41
N ASP A 266 -3.19 -0.25 -23.74
CA ASP A 266 -1.88 0.30 -24.14
C ASP A 266 -0.73 -0.48 -23.48
N TRP A 267 -0.10 -1.36 -24.23
CA TRP A 267 1.01 -2.18 -23.72
C TRP A 267 2.37 -1.46 -23.77
N LYS A 268 2.53 -0.41 -24.59
CA LYS A 268 3.81 0.34 -24.73
C LYS A 268 5.03 -0.56 -24.92
N ASP A 269 4.87 -1.66 -25.66
CA ASP A 269 5.88 -2.71 -25.88
C ASP A 269 6.31 -3.46 -24.59
N ALA A 270 5.54 -3.38 -23.53
CA ALA A 270 5.81 -4.14 -22.31
C ALA A 270 5.46 -5.64 -22.45
N GLU A 271 6.20 -6.48 -21.76
CA GLU A 271 5.96 -7.92 -21.67
C GLU A 271 4.95 -8.27 -20.56
N PHE A 272 4.89 -7.44 -19.53
CA PHE A 272 4.01 -7.61 -18.38
C PHE A 272 3.26 -6.33 -18.04
N LYS A 273 2.11 -6.51 -17.41
CA LYS A 273 1.38 -5.43 -16.73
C LYS A 273 1.28 -5.69 -15.24
N CYS A 274 1.50 -4.66 -14.44
CA CYS A 274 1.43 -4.73 -12.98
C CYS A 274 0.65 -3.54 -12.41
N LEU A 275 -0.38 -3.82 -11.62
CA LEU A 275 -1.08 -2.81 -10.83
C LEU A 275 -0.40 -2.64 -9.47
N LEU A 276 -0.22 -1.41 -9.04
CA LEU A 276 0.29 -1.02 -7.72
C LEU A 276 -0.78 -0.20 -6.99
N SER A 277 -1.21 -0.64 -5.83
CA SER A 277 -2.16 0.07 -4.96
C SER A 277 -1.82 -0.12 -3.48
N GLN A 278 -2.46 0.63 -2.60
CA GLN A 278 -2.29 0.48 -1.16
C GLN A 278 -2.80 -0.87 -0.69
N THR A 279 -4.07 -1.20 -0.96
CA THR A 279 -4.78 -2.35 -0.38
C THR A 279 -4.97 -3.50 -1.37
N ILE A 280 -5.21 -4.68 -0.83
CA ILE A 280 -5.69 -5.82 -1.61
C ILE A 280 -7.18 -5.69 -1.93
N PHE A 281 -7.62 -6.12 -3.11
CA PHE A 281 -9.02 -6.06 -3.53
C PHE A 281 -9.83 -7.32 -3.16
N ALA A 282 -9.51 -7.90 -2.00
CA ALA A 282 -10.24 -9.01 -1.39
C ALA A 282 -9.94 -9.08 0.11
N ASN A 283 -10.89 -9.57 0.90
CA ASN A 283 -10.66 -9.77 2.31
C ASN A 283 -10.24 -11.21 2.61
N ALA A 284 -8.92 -11.45 2.76
CA ALA A 284 -8.40 -12.74 3.19
C ALA A 284 -8.26 -12.86 4.72
N SER A 285 -8.61 -11.83 5.50
CA SER A 285 -8.52 -11.89 6.95
C SER A 285 -9.80 -12.43 7.59
N THR A 286 -9.64 -13.39 8.52
CA THR A 286 -10.74 -13.97 9.30
C THR A 286 -10.59 -13.73 10.80
N HIS A 287 -9.44 -13.21 11.22
CA HIS A 287 -9.14 -12.87 12.60
C HIS A 287 -8.27 -11.61 12.66
N HIS A 288 -8.40 -10.86 13.74
CA HIS A 288 -7.63 -9.65 13.96
C HIS A 288 -7.13 -9.50 15.41
N GLY A 289 -6.11 -8.64 15.56
CA GLY A 289 -5.50 -8.32 16.85
C GLY A 289 -4.67 -9.45 17.44
N GLY A 290 -4.05 -9.16 18.60
CA GLY A 290 -3.22 -10.13 19.32
C GLY A 290 -4.02 -11.31 19.88
N ASP A 291 -5.27 -11.06 20.24
CA ASP A 291 -6.19 -12.07 20.81
C ASP A 291 -6.93 -12.87 19.75
N ARG A 292 -6.67 -12.59 18.47
CA ARG A 292 -7.29 -13.28 17.33
C ARG A 292 -8.82 -13.31 17.39
N MET A 293 -9.41 -12.16 17.63
CA MET A 293 -10.87 -12.01 17.57
C MET A 293 -11.37 -12.30 16.16
N PHE A 294 -12.56 -12.84 16.03
CA PHE A 294 -13.18 -13.09 14.73
C PHE A 294 -13.41 -11.80 13.95
N LEU A 295 -13.10 -11.86 12.66
CA LEU A 295 -13.28 -10.80 11.71
C LEU A 295 -13.90 -11.41 10.45
N TYR A 296 -15.18 -11.15 10.19
CA TYR A 296 -15.84 -11.59 8.97
C TYR A 296 -15.45 -10.73 7.78
N GLY A 297 -15.21 -9.45 7.99
CA GLY A 297 -14.74 -8.53 6.97
C GLY A 297 -14.08 -7.30 7.54
N ASP A 298 -13.11 -6.81 6.81
CA ASP A 298 -12.41 -5.55 7.00
C ASP A 298 -12.79 -4.62 5.85
N MET A 299 -13.62 -3.61 6.12
CA MET A 299 -14.11 -2.70 5.08
C MET A 299 -13.01 -1.74 4.63
N ASP A 300 -11.99 -1.55 5.46
CA ASP A 300 -10.85 -0.71 5.16
C ASP A 300 -9.95 -1.36 4.11
N SER A 301 -9.32 -2.48 4.43
CA SER A 301 -8.31 -3.14 3.61
C SER A 301 -8.81 -4.36 2.79
N GLY A 302 -10.12 -4.59 2.73
CA GLY A 302 -10.70 -5.85 2.26
C GLY A 302 -11.41 -5.84 0.90
N GLY A 303 -11.24 -4.83 0.05
CA GLY A 303 -11.90 -4.78 -1.27
C GLY A 303 -13.40 -4.45 -1.19
N TRP A 304 -13.79 -3.60 -0.29
CA TRP A 304 -15.13 -3.01 -0.18
C TRP A 304 -15.16 -1.58 -0.75
N PRO A 305 -16.25 -1.13 -1.39
CA PRO A 305 -17.49 -1.84 -1.73
C PRO A 305 -17.33 -2.77 -2.94
N LYS A 306 -18.13 -3.85 -2.97
CA LYS A 306 -18.04 -4.92 -3.98
C LYS A 306 -18.23 -4.40 -5.41
N SER A 307 -19.26 -3.60 -5.66
CA SER A 307 -19.55 -3.07 -7.01
C SER A 307 -18.40 -2.23 -7.56
N GLY A 308 -17.81 -1.37 -6.73
CA GLY A 308 -16.62 -0.59 -7.09
C GLY A 308 -15.36 -1.46 -7.27
N ARG A 309 -15.17 -2.44 -6.37
CA ARG A 309 -14.10 -3.43 -6.45
C ARG A 309 -14.19 -4.28 -7.74
N ASP A 310 -15.36 -4.74 -8.10
CA ASP A 310 -15.55 -5.57 -9.29
C ASP A 310 -15.21 -4.81 -10.58
N ARG A 311 -15.43 -3.50 -10.63
CA ARG A 311 -14.99 -2.66 -11.76
C ARG A 311 -13.45 -2.62 -11.85
N ALA A 312 -12.76 -2.42 -10.72
CA ALA A 312 -11.29 -2.44 -10.67
C ALA A 312 -10.73 -3.81 -11.07
N VAL A 313 -11.30 -4.91 -10.56
CA VAL A 313 -10.87 -6.27 -10.90
C VAL A 313 -11.15 -6.63 -12.36
N LYS A 314 -12.21 -6.09 -12.98
CA LYS A 314 -12.45 -6.22 -14.43
C LYS A 314 -11.35 -5.54 -15.25
N ALA A 315 -10.87 -4.37 -14.81
CA ALA A 315 -9.74 -3.69 -15.47
C ALA A 315 -8.45 -4.52 -15.34
N ILE A 316 -8.16 -5.08 -14.15
CA ILE A 316 -7.04 -6.01 -13.92
C ILE A 316 -7.13 -7.21 -14.88
N ARG A 317 -8.31 -7.82 -15.00
CA ARG A 317 -8.54 -8.95 -15.91
C ARG A 317 -8.32 -8.57 -17.37
N LYS A 318 -8.87 -7.42 -17.80
CA LYS A 318 -8.70 -6.90 -19.18
C LYS A 318 -7.24 -6.67 -19.51
N ALA A 319 -6.46 -6.14 -18.56
CA ALA A 319 -5.04 -5.90 -18.70
C ALA A 319 -4.18 -7.18 -18.63
N GLY A 320 -4.70 -8.30 -18.13
CA GLY A 320 -3.89 -9.45 -17.77
C GLY A 320 -2.87 -9.14 -16.65
N ALA A 321 -3.17 -8.13 -15.82
CA ALA A 321 -2.20 -7.57 -14.90
C ALA A 321 -2.02 -8.41 -13.64
N PHE A 322 -0.78 -8.44 -13.16
CA PHE A 322 -0.42 -8.84 -11.80
C PHE A 322 -0.66 -7.66 -10.84
N HIS A 323 -1.02 -7.93 -9.59
CA HIS A 323 -1.26 -6.89 -8.60
C HIS A 323 -0.32 -7.03 -7.40
N ILE A 324 0.41 -5.96 -7.06
CA ILE A 324 1.23 -5.86 -5.84
C ILE A 324 0.62 -4.78 -4.95
N CYS A 325 0.36 -5.12 -3.68
CA CYS A 325 -0.29 -4.24 -2.70
C CYS A 325 0.18 -4.56 -1.28
N GLY A 326 -0.37 -3.87 -0.28
CA GLY A 326 -0.03 -4.02 1.13
C GLY A 326 -1.22 -3.86 2.08
N ASP A 327 -1.05 -3.06 3.12
CA ASP A 327 -2.00 -2.61 4.13
C ASP A 327 -2.64 -3.71 4.99
N GLN A 328 -3.14 -4.79 4.43
CA GLN A 328 -3.89 -5.83 5.18
C GLN A 328 -3.10 -6.53 6.29
N HIS A 329 -1.80 -6.23 6.48
CA HIS A 329 -0.93 -6.84 7.50
C HIS A 329 -0.90 -8.37 7.48
N LEU A 330 -1.28 -8.98 6.36
CA LEU A 330 -1.32 -10.42 6.16
C LEU A 330 -0.75 -10.76 4.79
N PRO A 331 0.53 -11.20 4.72
CA PRO A 331 1.09 -11.58 3.43
C PRO A 331 0.27 -12.73 2.83
N SER A 332 -0.24 -12.50 1.63
CA SER A 332 -1.07 -13.47 0.93
C SER A 332 -0.81 -13.45 -0.57
N PHE A 333 -0.92 -14.63 -1.17
CA PHE A 333 -0.84 -14.81 -2.61
C PHE A 333 -2.11 -15.49 -3.09
N GLY A 334 -2.78 -14.88 -4.04
CA GLY A 334 -4.09 -15.35 -4.49
C GLY A 334 -4.45 -14.93 -5.90
N GLN A 335 -5.66 -15.31 -6.30
CA GLN A 335 -6.22 -14.93 -7.58
C GLN A 335 -7.65 -14.41 -7.37
N TYR A 336 -7.95 -13.28 -7.98
CA TYR A 336 -9.28 -12.68 -7.90
C TYR A 336 -10.33 -13.45 -8.69
N GLY A 337 -11.53 -13.51 -8.13
CA GLY A 337 -12.75 -13.86 -8.84
C GLY A 337 -13.68 -12.66 -9.01
N LEU A 338 -14.68 -12.80 -9.84
CA LEU A 338 -15.80 -11.87 -10.04
C LEU A 338 -17.12 -12.58 -9.72
N ASP A 339 -17.68 -13.31 -10.67
CA ASP A 339 -18.87 -14.14 -10.47
C ASP A 339 -18.49 -15.58 -10.04
N ALA A 340 -17.26 -15.99 -10.33
CA ALA A 340 -16.68 -17.27 -9.94
C ALA A 340 -15.21 -17.11 -9.54
N GLN A 341 -14.65 -18.17 -8.95
CA GLN A 341 -13.25 -18.23 -8.55
C GLN A 341 -12.30 -18.14 -9.77
N ARG A 342 -11.14 -17.53 -9.59
CA ARG A 342 -10.02 -17.51 -10.56
C ARG A 342 -10.34 -16.90 -11.92
N GLN A 343 -11.26 -15.92 -11.98
CA GLN A 343 -11.64 -15.26 -13.23
C GLN A 343 -10.80 -14.03 -13.60
N ALA A 344 -9.92 -13.57 -12.71
CA ALA A 344 -9.15 -12.35 -12.91
C ALA A 344 -7.69 -12.51 -12.49
N GLY A 345 -6.95 -11.40 -12.44
CA GLY A 345 -5.51 -11.38 -12.20
C GLY A 345 -5.08 -11.94 -10.84
N TRP A 346 -3.80 -12.23 -10.77
CA TRP A 346 -3.12 -12.65 -9.56
C TRP A 346 -2.74 -11.46 -8.70
N VAL A 347 -2.64 -11.70 -7.38
CA VAL A 347 -2.23 -10.67 -6.43
C VAL A 347 -1.25 -11.20 -5.40
N PHE A 348 -0.28 -10.37 -5.08
CA PHE A 348 0.61 -10.53 -3.96
C PHE A 348 0.44 -9.36 -3.00
N CYS A 349 -0.23 -9.60 -1.87
CA CYS A 349 -0.24 -8.69 -0.74
C CYS A 349 1.06 -8.88 0.03
N THR A 350 1.91 -7.88 0.06
CA THR A 350 3.22 -7.94 0.70
C THR A 350 3.09 -7.95 2.23
N PRO A 351 4.04 -8.55 2.95
CA PRO A 351 4.02 -8.48 4.41
C PRO A 351 4.32 -7.06 4.89
N ALA A 352 3.69 -6.66 6.00
CA ALA A 352 4.06 -5.44 6.71
C ALA A 352 5.53 -5.50 7.16
N ILE A 353 6.27 -4.41 6.99
CA ILE A 353 7.67 -4.30 7.47
C ILE A 353 7.73 -4.55 8.98
N ALA A 354 6.81 -3.93 9.73
CA ALA A 354 6.67 -4.15 11.16
C ALA A 354 5.18 -4.11 11.54
N THR A 355 4.56 -5.26 11.58
CA THR A 355 3.12 -5.38 11.83
C THR A 355 2.72 -4.82 13.19
N GLY A 356 2.02 -3.68 13.20
CA GLY A 356 1.43 -3.10 14.42
C GLY A 356 0.18 -3.83 14.86
N TYR A 357 -0.77 -3.99 13.94
CA TYR A 357 -2.06 -4.64 14.16
C TYR A 357 -2.18 -5.89 13.27
N GLN A 358 -2.25 -7.06 13.88
CA GLN A 358 -2.20 -8.34 13.15
C GLN A 358 -3.53 -8.67 12.49
N ARG A 359 -3.44 -9.30 11.32
CA ARG A 359 -4.53 -10.05 10.66
C ARG A 359 -4.12 -11.52 10.54
N ALA A 360 -5.09 -12.41 10.52
CA ALA A 360 -4.84 -13.84 10.28
C ALA A 360 -5.98 -14.47 9.49
N PHE A 361 -5.68 -15.52 8.74
CA PHE A 361 -6.62 -16.26 7.92
C PHE A 361 -6.72 -17.71 8.40
N PHE A 362 -7.77 -18.00 9.17
CA PHE A 362 -8.11 -19.32 9.70
C PHE A 362 -9.60 -19.60 9.48
N PRO A 363 -10.07 -19.72 8.24
CA PRO A 363 -11.50 -19.81 7.93
C PRO A 363 -12.19 -21.02 8.59
N GLU A 364 -11.50 -22.14 8.70
CA GLU A 364 -12.05 -23.34 9.37
C GLU A 364 -12.42 -23.09 10.85
N LYS A 365 -11.70 -22.18 11.55
CA LYS A 365 -12.05 -21.79 12.93
C LYS A 365 -13.35 -20.98 13.03
N MET A 366 -13.82 -20.46 11.92
CA MET A 366 -15.10 -19.75 11.80
C MET A 366 -16.19 -20.61 11.14
N ASN A 367 -15.94 -21.91 10.97
CA ASN A 367 -16.81 -22.84 10.24
C ASN A 367 -17.02 -22.42 8.77
N ILE A 368 -16.07 -21.71 8.17
CA ILE A 368 -16.07 -21.38 6.75
C ILE A 368 -15.30 -22.48 6.03
N LEU A 369 -15.97 -23.20 5.14
CA LEU A 369 -15.34 -24.23 4.34
C LEU A 369 -14.55 -23.61 3.20
N ILE A 370 -13.33 -24.06 3.00
CA ILE A 370 -12.52 -23.77 1.82
C ILE A 370 -12.59 -24.98 0.89
N GLY A 371 -13.10 -24.77 -0.33
CA GLY A 371 -13.14 -25.78 -1.38
C GLY A 371 -11.85 -25.85 -2.20
N ASN A 372 -11.74 -26.87 -3.04
CA ASN A 372 -10.77 -27.00 -4.14
C ASN A 372 -9.36 -26.48 -3.82
N LYS A 373 -8.68 -27.09 -2.84
CA LYS A 373 -7.32 -26.71 -2.42
C LYS A 373 -6.32 -26.85 -3.59
N PRO A 374 -5.28 -25.98 -3.66
CA PRO A 374 -4.17 -26.15 -4.60
C PRO A 374 -3.47 -27.50 -4.42
N GLU A 375 -2.72 -27.94 -5.41
CA GLU A 375 -2.01 -29.24 -5.40
C GLU A 375 -1.09 -29.42 -4.18
N HIS A 376 -0.45 -28.35 -3.71
CA HIS A 376 0.42 -28.38 -2.53
C HIS A 376 -0.32 -28.61 -1.20
N LYS A 377 -1.65 -28.47 -1.18
CA LYS A 377 -2.55 -28.74 -0.03
C LYS A 377 -2.17 -28.06 1.29
N LEU A 378 -1.47 -26.94 1.25
CA LEU A 378 -1.14 -26.16 2.45
C LEU A 378 -2.41 -25.77 3.22
N ALA A 379 -2.27 -25.59 4.52
CA ALA A 379 -3.38 -25.13 5.36
C ALA A 379 -3.83 -23.72 4.94
N ASN A 380 -5.13 -23.45 5.15
CA ASN A 380 -5.72 -22.13 4.86
C ASN A 380 -5.56 -21.70 3.39
N THR A 381 -5.69 -22.62 2.44
CA THR A 381 -5.61 -22.36 0.99
C THR A 381 -6.79 -23.00 0.26
N GLY A 382 -7.18 -22.41 -0.88
CA GLY A 382 -8.29 -22.88 -1.71
C GLY A 382 -9.31 -21.78 -2.02
N GLU A 383 -10.48 -22.19 -2.48
CA GLU A 383 -11.60 -21.30 -2.83
C GLU A 383 -12.21 -20.70 -1.57
N PHE A 384 -12.27 -19.39 -1.52
CA PHE A 384 -12.85 -18.61 -0.45
C PHE A 384 -13.76 -17.53 -1.04
N THR A 385 -14.84 -17.22 -0.37
CA THR A 385 -15.67 -16.04 -0.68
C THR A 385 -15.80 -15.24 0.60
N ASP A 386 -15.39 -13.97 0.54
CA ASP A 386 -15.44 -13.09 1.71
C ASP A 386 -16.87 -12.61 2.03
N VAL A 387 -17.04 -11.90 3.13
CA VAL A 387 -18.35 -11.40 3.57
C VAL A 387 -18.98 -10.39 2.61
N PHE A 388 -18.15 -9.74 1.77
CA PHE A 388 -18.61 -8.82 0.73
C PHE A 388 -19.15 -9.56 -0.50
N GLY A 389 -18.95 -10.88 -0.56
CA GLY A 389 -19.30 -11.72 -1.71
C GLY A 389 -18.23 -11.74 -2.80
N ASN A 390 -16.98 -11.36 -2.48
CA ASN A 390 -15.88 -11.42 -3.42
C ASN A 390 -15.27 -12.81 -3.46
N PRO A 391 -15.30 -13.53 -4.60
CA PRO A 391 -14.57 -14.76 -4.74
C PRO A 391 -13.06 -14.49 -4.75
N PHE A 392 -12.31 -15.26 -3.97
CA PHE A 392 -10.87 -15.17 -3.87
C PHE A 392 -10.23 -16.52 -3.67
N TYR A 393 -9.34 -16.92 -4.58
CA TYR A 393 -8.61 -18.17 -4.46
C TYR A 393 -7.29 -17.94 -3.75
N VAL A 394 -7.13 -18.50 -2.57
CA VAL A 394 -5.94 -18.35 -1.73
C VAL A 394 -4.94 -19.45 -2.04
N TYR A 395 -3.79 -19.11 -2.60
CA TYR A 395 -2.69 -20.05 -2.87
C TYR A 395 -1.72 -20.15 -1.69
N ALA A 396 -1.44 -19.02 -1.03
CA ALA A 396 -0.57 -19.00 0.12
C ALA A 396 -0.96 -17.85 1.06
N VAL A 397 -0.74 -18.05 2.36
CA VAL A 397 -0.95 -17.04 3.39
C VAL A 397 0.09 -17.18 4.49
N GLY A 398 0.63 -16.05 4.93
CA GLY A 398 1.62 -16.01 6.01
C GLY A 398 1.02 -15.61 7.35
N ASN A 399 0.30 -16.52 7.99
CA ASN A 399 -0.30 -16.28 9.29
C ASN A 399 0.72 -15.95 10.38
N PRO A 400 0.37 -15.06 11.35
CA PRO A 400 1.18 -14.85 12.55
C PRO A 400 1.17 -16.08 13.44
N GLU A 401 2.17 -16.20 14.33
CA GLU A 401 2.24 -17.23 15.36
C GLU A 401 1.13 -17.04 16.42
N ASP A 402 0.89 -18.06 17.25
CA ASP A 402 -0.13 -17.97 18.31
C ASP A 402 0.20 -16.91 19.35
N LYS A 403 1.47 -16.78 19.71
CA LYS A 403 1.96 -15.71 20.56
C LYS A 403 2.64 -14.64 19.72
N THR A 404 2.17 -13.39 19.80
CA THR A 404 2.64 -12.26 18.97
C THR A 404 3.16 -11.07 19.78
N SER A 405 3.22 -11.17 21.11
CA SER A 405 3.75 -10.12 21.99
C SER A 405 5.02 -10.59 22.67
N TYR A 406 6.12 -9.90 22.43
CA TYR A 406 7.44 -10.19 22.96
C TYR A 406 8.19 -8.91 23.33
N PRO A 407 8.99 -8.89 24.43
CA PRO A 407 9.86 -7.76 24.76
C PRO A 407 10.94 -7.52 23.70
N ASN A 408 11.43 -8.60 23.06
CA ASN A 408 12.39 -8.50 21.96
C ASN A 408 11.68 -8.14 20.66
N ARG A 409 11.96 -6.96 20.10
CA ARG A 409 11.32 -6.43 18.89
C ARG A 409 11.50 -7.33 17.64
N TYR A 410 12.65 -7.98 17.50
CA TYR A 410 12.91 -8.90 16.38
C TYR A 410 12.02 -10.14 16.48
N ARG A 411 11.93 -10.74 17.67
CA ARG A 411 11.04 -11.88 17.92
C ARG A 411 9.58 -11.49 17.73
N GLN A 412 9.19 -10.29 18.16
CA GLN A 412 7.85 -9.75 17.93
C GLN A 412 7.54 -9.61 16.44
N ALA A 413 8.44 -9.03 15.65
CA ALA A 413 8.26 -8.87 14.22
C ALA A 413 8.10 -10.24 13.51
N ILE A 414 8.96 -11.20 13.83
CA ILE A 414 8.89 -12.56 13.28
C ILE A 414 7.56 -13.22 13.62
N SER A 415 7.14 -13.18 14.89
CA SER A 415 5.89 -13.81 15.34
C SER A 415 4.64 -13.17 14.72
N ARG A 416 4.71 -11.91 14.35
CA ARG A 416 3.67 -11.14 13.65
C ARG A 416 3.68 -11.30 12.14
N SER A 417 4.49 -12.19 11.60
CA SER A 417 4.60 -12.42 10.16
C SER A 417 5.15 -11.23 9.36
N SER A 418 5.88 -10.34 10.02
CA SER A 418 6.50 -9.16 9.41
C SER A 418 7.61 -9.52 8.43
N GLY A 419 7.90 -8.61 7.49
CA GLY A 419 8.91 -8.79 6.47
C GLY A 419 8.73 -7.85 5.30
N PHE A 420 9.04 -8.32 4.10
CA PHE A 420 8.81 -7.63 2.84
C PHE A 420 8.64 -8.64 1.70
N GLY A 421 8.19 -8.18 0.55
CA GLY A 421 7.96 -9.01 -0.63
C GLY A 421 9.03 -8.79 -1.70
N ILE A 422 9.35 -9.83 -2.47
CA ILE A 422 10.09 -9.72 -3.74
C ILE A 422 9.24 -10.33 -4.84
N SER A 423 9.03 -9.59 -5.92
CA SER A 423 8.39 -10.04 -7.15
C SER A 423 9.37 -9.92 -8.29
N SER A 424 9.59 -11.01 -9.04
CA SER A 424 10.49 -11.03 -10.19
C SER A 424 9.70 -11.32 -11.46
N PHE A 425 9.83 -10.46 -12.46
CA PHE A 425 9.20 -10.57 -13.77
C PHE A 425 10.26 -10.99 -14.78
N ASP A 426 10.14 -12.18 -15.32
CA ASP A 426 11.12 -12.77 -16.24
C ASP A 426 10.58 -12.81 -17.67
N PRO A 427 10.98 -11.89 -18.58
CA PRO A 427 10.50 -11.85 -19.95
C PRO A 427 10.95 -13.06 -20.78
N ALA A 428 12.04 -13.73 -20.40
CA ALA A 428 12.52 -14.89 -21.13
C ALA A 428 11.63 -16.13 -20.96
N THR A 429 10.95 -16.24 -19.80
CA THR A 429 10.07 -17.38 -19.48
C THR A 429 8.60 -17.01 -19.43
N GLY A 430 8.26 -15.72 -19.31
CA GLY A 430 6.90 -15.24 -19.05
C GLY A 430 6.46 -15.45 -17.59
N ASP A 431 7.37 -15.83 -16.69
CA ASP A 431 7.08 -16.13 -15.30
C ASP A 431 7.09 -14.89 -14.40
N ILE A 432 6.17 -14.88 -13.43
CA ILE A 432 6.22 -13.97 -12.29
C ILE A 432 6.43 -14.79 -11.02
N ARG A 433 7.55 -14.57 -10.33
CA ARG A 433 7.88 -15.25 -9.07
C ARG A 433 7.74 -14.32 -7.89
N ASN A 434 7.11 -14.81 -6.83
CA ASN A 434 6.88 -14.03 -5.62
C ASN A 434 7.44 -14.73 -4.41
N VAL A 435 8.22 -14.02 -3.60
CA VAL A 435 8.84 -14.55 -2.39
C VAL A 435 8.60 -13.57 -1.23
N ARG A 436 8.07 -14.11 -0.13
CA ARG A 436 8.01 -13.38 1.12
C ARG A 436 9.32 -13.58 1.88
N HIS A 437 9.94 -12.48 2.28
CA HIS A 437 11.09 -12.48 3.16
C HIS A 437 10.68 -12.13 4.59
N LYS A 438 11.17 -12.89 5.57
CA LYS A 438 11.00 -12.58 6.99
C LYS A 438 12.03 -11.55 7.44
N TRP A 439 11.86 -11.01 8.62
CA TRP A 439 12.80 -10.06 9.23
C TRP A 439 14.21 -10.61 9.37
N LEU A 440 14.31 -11.86 9.79
CA LEU A 440 15.59 -12.58 9.90
C LEU A 440 15.50 -13.81 8.99
N VAL A 441 16.52 -14.00 8.18
CA VAL A 441 16.72 -15.20 7.36
C VAL A 441 17.56 -16.19 8.17
#